data_27a6ffd7ec5b3f38df535a7cebf1f0d6
#
_entry.id   27a6ffd7ec5b3f38df535a7cebf1f0d6
#
_cell.length_a   1.000
_cell.length_b   1.000
_cell.length_c   1.000
_cell.angle_alpha   90.00
_cell.angle_beta   90.00
_cell.angle_gamma   90.00
#
_symmetry.space_group_name_H-M   'P 1'
#
loop_
_entity.id
_entity.type
_entity.pdbx_description
1 polymer ?
#
loop_
_entity_poly.entity_id
_entity_poly.type
_entity_poly.pdbx_seq_one_letter_code
_entity_poly.pdbx_strand_id
1 'polypeptide(L)'
;MEIIIGKTAGFCFGVANAVNKSKEQLKNKKNIFCLGELVHNKQVTEELENEGLIFIDDISEANEDIIIRAHGEKKETYSEAKKLGLNIIDLTCPKVTKIHKIAEEYEKKGYYIVLIGNKEHPETVATISYCGNNSYIIESKEDIDKALQNLYNSQISKLVILSQTTFSLAKFNEIVQLISKDIEDKNIDLEIKNTICDATRLRQEETKELSSKVDVMIIIGGRHSSNTNKLYEIAKTNCNNSILIESSDELDKNEIKKHKKIGIMAGASTPKKSIESVVEMLKKLC
;
A
#
# COMPACT_ATOMS: atom_id res chain seq x y z
N MET A 1 -25.81 8.96 -19.68
CA MET A 1 -25.09 8.39 -18.50
C MET A 1 -24.04 9.41 -18.06
N GLU A 2 -24.03 9.81 -16.79
CA GLU A 2 -23.03 10.72 -16.22
C GLU A 2 -21.86 9.90 -15.66
N ILE A 3 -20.62 10.24 -16.03
CA ILE A 3 -19.42 9.53 -15.56
C ILE A 3 -18.60 10.52 -14.75
N ILE A 4 -18.33 10.21 -13.49
CA ILE A 4 -17.57 11.04 -12.56
C ILE A 4 -16.30 10.29 -12.14
N ILE A 5 -15.15 10.85 -12.47
CA ILE A 5 -13.85 10.28 -12.15
C ILE A 5 -13.29 11.02 -10.93
N GLY A 6 -12.87 10.27 -9.92
CA GLY A 6 -12.19 10.85 -8.77
C GLY A 6 -10.87 11.52 -9.17
N LYS A 7 -10.61 12.69 -8.60
CA LYS A 7 -9.41 13.50 -8.90
C LYS A 7 -8.11 12.82 -8.48
N THR A 8 -8.19 11.98 -7.43
CA THR A 8 -7.03 11.25 -6.92
C THR A 8 -6.87 9.85 -7.53
N ALA A 9 -7.72 9.47 -8.51
CA ALA A 9 -7.66 8.16 -9.15
C ALA A 9 -6.35 7.95 -9.92
N GLY A 10 -5.74 6.76 -9.75
CA GLY A 10 -4.53 6.36 -10.47
C GLY A 10 -3.23 6.55 -9.69
N PHE A 11 -2.11 6.52 -10.39
CA PHE A 11 -0.77 6.52 -9.79
C PHE A 11 -0.59 7.59 -8.72
N CYS A 12 -0.11 7.17 -7.54
CA CYS A 12 0.44 8.11 -6.57
C CYS A 12 1.88 8.50 -6.97
N PHE A 13 2.41 9.55 -6.34
CA PHE A 13 3.79 10.01 -6.60
C PHE A 13 4.83 8.89 -6.42
N GLY A 14 4.75 8.09 -5.35
CA GLY A 14 5.70 7.01 -5.06
C GLY A 14 5.72 5.95 -6.16
N VAL A 15 4.54 5.51 -6.61
CA VAL A 15 4.38 4.53 -7.69
C VAL A 15 4.86 5.11 -9.02
N ALA A 16 4.43 6.33 -9.38
CA ALA A 16 4.85 6.97 -10.62
C ALA A 16 6.39 7.10 -10.69
N ASN A 17 7.02 7.51 -9.59
CA ASN A 17 8.46 7.62 -9.48
C ASN A 17 9.16 6.26 -9.68
N ALA A 18 8.67 5.20 -9.02
CA ALA A 18 9.26 3.87 -9.14
C ALA A 18 9.15 3.34 -10.59
N VAL A 19 7.97 3.41 -11.20
CA VAL A 19 7.74 2.95 -12.57
C VAL A 19 8.59 3.74 -13.58
N ASN A 20 8.59 5.08 -13.49
CA ASN A 20 9.34 5.92 -14.42
C ASN A 20 10.85 5.68 -14.31
N LYS A 21 11.39 5.57 -13.10
CA LYS A 21 12.81 5.29 -12.88
C LYS A 21 13.20 3.89 -13.35
N SER A 22 12.34 2.88 -13.14
CA SER A 22 12.60 1.53 -13.68
C SER A 22 12.71 1.57 -15.21
N LYS A 23 11.76 2.24 -15.88
CA LYS A 23 11.80 2.41 -17.35
C LYS A 23 13.02 3.19 -17.83
N GLU A 24 13.48 4.19 -17.07
CA GLU A 24 14.70 4.94 -17.37
C GLU A 24 15.94 4.04 -17.29
N GLN A 25 16.04 3.20 -16.28
CA GLN A 25 17.14 2.24 -16.12
C GLN A 25 17.15 1.22 -17.26
N LEU A 26 15.98 0.68 -17.63
CA LEU A 26 15.85 -0.31 -18.71
C LEU A 26 16.26 0.21 -20.10
N LYS A 27 16.18 1.54 -20.32
CA LYS A 27 16.69 2.14 -21.57
C LYS A 27 18.22 2.07 -21.70
N ASN A 28 18.91 2.08 -20.57
CA ASN A 28 20.37 2.21 -20.53
C ASN A 28 21.09 0.92 -20.15
N LYS A 29 20.38 -0.04 -19.57
CA LYS A 29 20.95 -1.27 -19.02
C LYS A 29 20.11 -2.47 -19.40
N LYS A 30 20.76 -3.62 -19.48
CA LYS A 30 20.14 -4.95 -19.63
C LYS A 30 20.34 -5.73 -18.32
N ASN A 31 19.54 -6.79 -18.13
CA ASN A 31 19.63 -7.67 -16.96
C ASN A 31 19.45 -6.93 -15.62
N ILE A 32 18.43 -6.09 -15.55
CA ILE A 32 18.02 -5.47 -14.29
C ILE A 32 17.03 -6.40 -13.60
N PHE A 33 17.32 -6.73 -12.36
CA PHE A 33 16.47 -7.56 -11.51
C PHE A 33 15.62 -6.69 -10.60
N CYS A 34 14.43 -7.16 -10.23
CA CYS A 34 13.58 -6.54 -9.23
C CYS A 34 13.13 -7.60 -8.22
N LEU A 35 13.42 -7.38 -6.94
CA LEU A 35 13.02 -8.30 -5.88
C LEU A 35 11.53 -8.15 -5.59
N GLY A 36 10.74 -9.15 -6.01
CA GLY A 36 9.29 -9.12 -6.01
C GLY A 36 8.68 -8.08 -6.96
N GLU A 37 7.36 -8.00 -7.03
CA GLU A 37 6.65 -7.03 -7.88
C GLU A 37 7.01 -5.59 -7.53
N LEU A 38 7.36 -4.78 -8.51
CA LEU A 38 7.67 -3.35 -8.31
C LEU A 38 6.51 -2.61 -7.64
N VAL A 39 5.29 -2.92 -8.07
CA VAL A 39 4.01 -2.42 -7.55
C VAL A 39 2.93 -3.48 -7.76
N HIS A 40 1.92 -3.52 -6.89
CA HIS A 40 0.80 -4.48 -7.00
C HIS A 40 -0.18 -4.10 -8.12
N ASN A 41 0.24 -4.29 -9.37
CA ASN A 41 -0.61 -4.13 -10.56
C ASN A 41 -0.04 -4.96 -11.72
N LYS A 42 -0.78 -5.99 -12.12
CA LYS A 42 -0.38 -6.96 -13.13
C LYS A 42 -0.03 -6.32 -14.48
N GLN A 43 -0.84 -5.33 -14.93
CA GLN A 43 -0.58 -4.65 -16.21
C GLN A 43 0.76 -3.88 -16.19
N VAL A 44 1.13 -3.31 -15.03
CA VAL A 44 2.41 -2.61 -14.86
C VAL A 44 3.57 -3.60 -14.83
N THR A 45 3.40 -4.73 -14.13
CA THR A 45 4.40 -5.80 -14.05
C THR A 45 4.68 -6.36 -15.43
N GLU A 46 3.65 -6.78 -16.18
CA GLU A 46 3.76 -7.30 -17.54
C GLU A 46 4.41 -6.29 -18.51
N GLU A 47 4.08 -5.00 -18.38
CA GLU A 47 4.69 -3.95 -19.21
C GLU A 47 6.19 -3.84 -18.95
N LEU A 48 6.61 -3.86 -17.68
CA LEU A 48 8.03 -3.79 -17.30
C LEU A 48 8.80 -5.06 -17.67
N GLU A 49 8.19 -6.24 -17.57
CA GLU A 49 8.75 -7.51 -18.07
C GLU A 49 9.01 -7.46 -19.58
N ASN A 50 8.04 -6.96 -20.34
CA ASN A 50 8.18 -6.77 -21.79
C ASN A 50 9.27 -5.74 -22.16
N GLU A 51 9.55 -4.78 -21.26
CA GLU A 51 10.65 -3.81 -21.39
C GLU A 51 12.00 -4.38 -20.91
N GLY A 52 12.03 -5.60 -20.34
CA GLY A 52 13.24 -6.33 -19.96
C GLY A 52 13.58 -6.34 -18.47
N LEU A 53 12.64 -5.94 -17.57
CA LEU A 53 12.81 -6.10 -16.12
C LEU A 53 12.60 -7.57 -15.75
N ILE A 54 13.49 -8.13 -14.94
CA ILE A 54 13.42 -9.51 -14.47
C ILE A 54 12.97 -9.52 -13.01
N PHE A 55 11.77 -10.01 -12.76
CA PHE A 55 11.27 -10.19 -11.39
C PHE A 55 11.80 -11.49 -10.79
N ILE A 56 12.29 -11.42 -9.56
CA ILE A 56 12.86 -12.54 -8.81
C ILE A 56 12.25 -12.57 -7.41
N ASP A 57 12.21 -13.76 -6.80
CA ASP A 57 11.72 -13.95 -5.45
C ASP A 57 12.86 -14.03 -4.41
N ASP A 58 14.06 -14.40 -4.86
CA ASP A 58 15.26 -14.50 -4.01
C ASP A 58 16.37 -13.62 -4.56
N ILE A 59 16.99 -12.82 -3.70
CA ILE A 59 18.06 -11.89 -4.07
C ILE A 59 19.29 -12.58 -4.66
N SER A 60 19.52 -13.85 -4.32
CA SER A 60 20.62 -14.66 -4.84
C SER A 60 20.52 -14.96 -6.34
N GLU A 61 19.34 -14.77 -6.94
CA GLU A 61 19.14 -14.90 -8.39
C GLU A 61 19.67 -13.71 -9.18
N ALA A 62 19.88 -12.56 -8.52
CA ALA A 62 20.44 -11.37 -9.16
C ALA A 62 21.96 -11.48 -9.31
N ASN A 63 22.50 -10.93 -10.40
CA ASN A 63 23.93 -10.98 -10.68
C ASN A 63 24.58 -9.62 -11.01
N GLU A 64 23.80 -8.55 -11.16
CA GLU A 64 24.26 -7.19 -11.48
C GLU A 64 23.45 -6.13 -10.73
N ASP A 65 22.55 -5.45 -11.47
CA ASP A 65 21.69 -4.39 -10.93
C ASP A 65 20.42 -4.98 -10.33
N ILE A 66 20.11 -4.57 -9.10
CA ILE A 66 18.86 -4.96 -8.44
C ILE A 66 18.03 -3.74 -8.04
N ILE A 67 16.78 -3.73 -8.44
CA ILE A 67 15.78 -2.75 -8.01
C ILE A 67 15.15 -3.21 -6.69
N ILE A 68 15.18 -2.33 -5.70
CA ILE A 68 14.34 -2.44 -4.53
C ILE A 68 13.02 -1.74 -4.82
N ARG A 69 11.93 -2.47 -4.67
CA ARG A 69 10.57 -2.05 -5.02
C ARG A 69 10.05 -0.89 -4.17
N ALA A 70 8.93 -0.27 -4.60
CA ALA A 70 8.32 0.87 -3.93
C ALA A 70 7.91 0.60 -2.46
N HIS A 71 7.65 -0.65 -2.10
CA HIS A 71 7.27 -1.09 -0.75
C HIS A 71 8.44 -1.11 0.25
N GLY A 72 9.68 -0.95 -0.24
CA GLY A 72 10.89 -1.18 0.54
C GLY A 72 11.20 -2.66 0.73
N GLU A 73 12.33 -2.93 1.37
CA GLU A 73 12.78 -4.27 1.71
C GLU A 73 13.31 -4.33 3.13
N LYS A 74 13.48 -5.56 3.64
CA LYS A 74 14.04 -5.82 4.96
C LYS A 74 15.46 -5.24 5.04
N LYS A 75 15.85 -4.84 6.24
CA LYS A 75 17.19 -4.30 6.50
C LYS A 75 18.30 -5.29 6.11
N GLU A 76 18.05 -6.58 6.31
CA GLU A 76 18.96 -7.68 5.99
C GLU A 76 19.20 -7.79 4.47
N THR A 77 18.16 -7.57 3.66
CA THR A 77 18.23 -7.62 2.19
C THR A 77 19.28 -6.66 1.62
N TYR A 78 19.37 -5.44 2.17
CA TYR A 78 20.41 -4.48 1.75
C TYR A 78 21.83 -4.94 2.10
N SER A 79 21.97 -5.62 3.24
CA SER A 79 23.26 -6.17 3.67
C SER A 79 23.66 -7.37 2.82
N GLU A 80 22.70 -8.18 2.40
CA GLU A 80 22.90 -9.34 1.54
C GLU A 80 23.25 -8.89 0.11
N ALA A 81 22.52 -7.95 -0.48
CA ALA A 81 22.83 -7.36 -1.77
C ALA A 81 24.27 -6.86 -1.84
N LYS A 82 24.75 -6.19 -0.77
CA LYS A 82 26.13 -5.71 -0.68
C LYS A 82 27.14 -6.86 -0.63
N LYS A 83 26.86 -7.95 0.10
CA LYS A 83 27.73 -9.13 0.15
C LYS A 83 27.83 -9.82 -1.19
N LEU A 84 26.73 -9.83 -1.97
CA LEU A 84 26.70 -10.38 -3.33
C LEU A 84 27.32 -9.45 -4.37
N GLY A 85 27.73 -8.24 -3.99
CA GLY A 85 28.33 -7.25 -4.90
C GLY A 85 27.32 -6.61 -5.87
N LEU A 86 26.02 -6.69 -5.57
CA LEU A 86 24.96 -6.13 -6.41
C LEU A 86 24.93 -4.61 -6.36
N ASN A 87 24.67 -3.99 -7.49
CA ASN A 87 24.39 -2.55 -7.56
C ASN A 87 22.91 -2.29 -7.24
N ILE A 88 22.65 -1.67 -6.10
CA ILE A 88 21.29 -1.43 -5.61
C ILE A 88 20.71 -0.15 -6.24
N ILE A 89 19.59 -0.28 -6.92
CA ILE A 89 18.74 0.81 -7.40
C ILE A 89 17.53 0.89 -6.46
N ASP A 90 17.64 1.69 -5.41
CA ASP A 90 16.58 1.78 -4.39
C ASP A 90 15.44 2.70 -4.85
N LEU A 91 14.30 2.11 -5.17
CA LEU A 91 13.07 2.79 -5.56
C LEU A 91 12.02 2.81 -4.45
N THR A 92 12.42 2.53 -3.22
CA THR A 92 11.56 2.63 -2.04
C THR A 92 10.88 4.00 -2.01
N CYS A 93 9.56 3.99 -1.84
CA CYS A 93 8.79 5.23 -1.71
C CYS A 93 9.32 6.07 -0.53
N PRO A 94 9.55 7.39 -0.71
CA PRO A 94 10.04 8.25 0.38
C PRO A 94 9.16 8.24 1.63
N LYS A 95 7.85 7.97 1.49
CA LYS A 95 6.94 7.81 2.64
C LYS A 95 7.25 6.53 3.42
N VAL A 96 7.58 5.43 2.74
CA VAL A 96 8.00 4.17 3.38
C VAL A 96 9.38 4.33 4.02
N THR A 97 10.35 4.92 3.32
CA THR A 97 11.67 5.23 3.90
C THR A 97 11.55 6.08 5.17
N LYS A 98 10.60 7.01 5.21
CA LYS A 98 10.33 7.81 6.42
C LYS A 98 9.87 6.94 7.59
N ILE A 99 9.00 5.93 7.34
CA ILE A 99 8.54 5.02 8.40
C ILE A 99 9.70 4.17 8.93
N HIS A 100 10.55 3.64 8.05
CA HIS A 100 11.73 2.88 8.47
C HIS A 100 12.64 3.70 9.38
N LYS A 101 12.89 4.98 9.05
CA LYS A 101 13.66 5.89 9.89
C LYS A 101 13.01 6.17 11.25
N ILE A 102 11.69 6.36 11.27
CA ILE A 102 10.93 6.54 12.51
C ILE A 102 11.04 5.26 13.35
N ALA A 103 10.83 4.09 12.77
CA ALA A 103 10.93 2.81 13.47
C ALA A 103 12.32 2.63 14.12
N GLU A 104 13.41 2.86 13.38
CA GLU A 104 14.77 2.81 13.90
C GLU A 104 15.05 3.84 15.00
N GLU A 105 14.49 5.05 14.88
CA GLU A 105 14.64 6.09 15.90
C GLU A 105 13.98 5.68 17.21
N TYR A 106 12.75 5.15 17.16
CA TYR A 106 12.01 4.72 18.35
C TYR A 106 12.57 3.44 18.96
N GLU A 107 13.06 2.51 18.13
CA GLU A 107 13.82 1.34 18.61
C GLU A 107 15.03 1.76 19.44
N LYS A 108 15.86 2.69 18.92
CA LYS A 108 17.03 3.22 19.64
C LYS A 108 16.68 3.98 20.93
N LYS A 109 15.48 4.57 21.00
CA LYS A 109 14.96 5.23 22.22
C LYS A 109 14.38 4.25 23.25
N GLY A 110 14.36 2.95 22.93
CA GLY A 110 13.86 1.89 23.82
C GLY A 110 12.33 1.82 23.90
N TYR A 111 11.61 2.25 22.87
CA TYR A 111 10.16 2.10 22.80
C TYR A 111 9.78 0.67 22.39
N TYR A 112 8.67 0.20 22.93
CA TYR A 112 7.94 -0.90 22.31
C TYR A 112 7.20 -0.36 21.08
N ILE A 113 7.29 -1.05 19.94
CA ILE A 113 6.73 -0.55 18.67
C ILE A 113 5.55 -1.39 18.24
N VAL A 114 4.39 -0.79 18.13
CA VAL A 114 3.22 -1.39 17.47
C VAL A 114 3.15 -0.88 16.05
N LEU A 115 3.21 -1.81 15.09
CA LEU A 115 3.02 -1.52 13.67
C LEU A 115 1.63 -2.01 13.24
N ILE A 116 0.72 -1.09 12.92
CA ILE A 116 -0.62 -1.43 12.43
C ILE A 116 -0.56 -1.62 10.91
N GLY A 117 -0.83 -2.85 10.43
CA GLY A 117 -0.73 -3.19 9.02
C GLY A 117 -1.07 -4.64 8.72
N ASN A 118 -1.20 -4.99 7.45
CA ASN A 118 -1.37 -6.38 7.04
C ASN A 118 -0.04 -7.13 7.24
N LYS A 119 -0.08 -8.27 7.95
CA LYS A 119 1.11 -9.02 8.38
C LYS A 119 1.95 -9.55 7.22
N GLU A 120 1.30 -9.88 6.11
CA GLU A 120 1.96 -10.47 4.93
C GLU A 120 2.33 -9.42 3.87
N HIS A 121 1.87 -8.17 4.04
CA HIS A 121 2.16 -7.13 3.06
C HIS A 121 3.65 -6.78 3.03
N PRO A 122 4.29 -6.68 1.85
CA PRO A 122 5.72 -6.40 1.72
C PRO A 122 6.22 -5.18 2.50
N GLU A 123 5.45 -4.08 2.50
CA GLU A 123 5.80 -2.88 3.28
C GLU A 123 5.84 -3.15 4.78
N THR A 124 4.89 -3.95 5.31
CA THR A 124 4.83 -4.30 6.73
C THR A 124 5.98 -5.24 7.10
N VAL A 125 6.22 -6.25 6.25
CA VAL A 125 7.33 -7.21 6.40
C VAL A 125 8.70 -6.49 6.36
N ALA A 126 8.84 -5.49 5.49
CA ALA A 126 10.03 -4.65 5.45
C ALA A 126 10.13 -3.80 6.73
N THR A 127 9.08 -3.06 7.07
CA THR A 127 9.10 -2.09 8.18
C THR A 127 9.38 -2.74 9.53
N ILE A 128 8.81 -3.95 9.80
CA ILE A 128 9.03 -4.61 11.09
C ILE A 128 10.50 -4.96 11.32
N SER A 129 11.31 -5.17 10.29
CA SER A 129 12.76 -5.42 10.41
C SER A 129 13.53 -4.21 10.94
N TYR A 130 12.95 -3.01 10.91
CA TYR A 130 13.51 -1.79 11.47
C TYR A 130 13.02 -1.50 12.89
N CYS A 131 12.06 -2.28 13.41
CA CYS A 131 11.46 -2.08 14.73
C CYS A 131 12.18 -2.80 15.87
N GLY A 132 13.16 -3.66 15.57
CA GLY A 132 13.84 -4.49 16.56
C GLY A 132 12.92 -5.55 17.21
N ASN A 133 13.42 -6.17 18.31
CA ASN A 133 12.75 -7.31 18.94
C ASN A 133 11.51 -6.91 19.77
N ASN A 134 11.45 -5.67 20.25
CA ASN A 134 10.34 -5.17 21.08
C ASN A 134 9.26 -4.56 20.19
N SER A 135 8.68 -5.37 19.32
CA SER A 135 7.69 -4.92 18.38
C SER A 135 6.62 -5.97 18.09
N TYR A 136 5.45 -5.50 17.66
CA TYR A 136 4.33 -6.38 17.28
C TYR A 136 3.52 -5.77 16.14
N ILE A 137 3.02 -6.64 15.23
CA ILE A 137 2.14 -6.20 14.14
C ILE A 137 0.69 -6.46 14.56
N ILE A 138 -0.12 -5.39 14.49
CA ILE A 138 -1.58 -5.46 14.65
C ILE A 138 -2.23 -5.31 13.28
N GLU A 139 -2.91 -6.33 12.82
CA GLU A 139 -3.70 -6.30 11.59
C GLU A 139 -5.18 -6.01 11.87
N SER A 140 -5.68 -6.47 13.00
CA SER A 140 -7.07 -6.35 13.42
C SER A 140 -7.18 -6.19 14.94
N LYS A 141 -8.40 -6.00 15.44
CA LYS A 141 -8.67 -5.84 16.88
C LYS A 141 -8.27 -7.07 17.69
N GLU A 142 -8.38 -8.26 17.10
CA GLU A 142 -8.06 -9.54 17.72
C GLU A 142 -6.58 -9.65 18.09
N ASP A 143 -5.72 -8.84 17.46
CA ASP A 143 -4.28 -8.81 17.76
C ASP A 143 -3.93 -7.90 18.97
N ILE A 144 -4.85 -7.04 19.43
CA ILE A 144 -4.58 -6.01 20.44
C ILE A 144 -4.16 -6.65 21.77
N ASP A 145 -4.94 -7.60 22.26
CA ASP A 145 -4.66 -8.26 23.56
C ASP A 145 -3.27 -8.87 23.59
N LYS A 146 -2.87 -9.55 22.50
CA LYS A 146 -1.56 -10.16 22.40
C LYS A 146 -0.44 -9.13 22.30
N ALA A 147 -0.66 -8.04 21.58
CA ALA A 147 0.30 -6.94 21.50
C ALA A 147 0.53 -6.30 22.87
N LEU A 148 -0.53 -6.06 23.65
CA LEU A 148 -0.47 -5.49 24.97
C LEU A 148 0.15 -6.46 26.00
N GLN A 149 -0.17 -7.75 25.92
CA GLN A 149 0.50 -8.75 26.76
C GLN A 149 2.02 -8.76 26.52
N ASN A 150 2.45 -8.70 25.27
CA ASN A 150 3.87 -8.65 24.93
C ASN A 150 4.52 -7.36 25.44
N LEU A 151 3.83 -6.21 25.32
CA LEU A 151 4.29 -4.94 25.90
C LEU A 151 4.49 -5.07 27.42
N TYR A 152 3.51 -5.58 28.14
CA TYR A 152 3.60 -5.72 29.60
C TYR A 152 4.71 -6.69 30.03
N ASN A 153 4.86 -7.80 29.31
CA ASN A 153 5.93 -8.78 29.57
C ASN A 153 7.33 -8.19 29.30
N SER A 154 7.45 -7.24 28.40
CA SER A 154 8.72 -6.59 28.07
C SER A 154 9.21 -5.63 29.16
N GLN A 155 8.36 -5.23 30.12
CA GLN A 155 8.62 -4.23 31.13
C GLN A 155 8.99 -2.83 30.58
N ILE A 156 8.70 -2.58 29.31
CA ILE A 156 8.92 -1.28 28.65
C ILE A 156 7.73 -0.37 28.95
N SER A 157 8.01 0.83 29.48
CA SER A 157 6.98 1.84 29.80
C SER A 157 6.80 2.89 28.69
N LYS A 158 7.29 2.63 27.49
CA LYS A 158 7.20 3.54 26.34
C LYS A 158 6.65 2.80 25.14
N LEU A 159 5.57 3.29 24.56
CA LEU A 159 4.90 2.69 23.40
C LEU A 159 4.81 3.70 22.26
N VAL A 160 5.20 3.30 21.06
CA VAL A 160 4.90 4.05 19.84
C VAL A 160 4.03 3.22 18.90
N ILE A 161 3.03 3.84 18.31
CA ILE A 161 2.16 3.24 17.31
C ILE A 161 2.49 3.84 15.95
N LEU A 162 2.84 2.97 14.99
CA LEU A 162 3.07 3.28 13.58
C LEU A 162 2.02 2.58 12.72
N SER A 163 1.95 2.89 11.44
CA SER A 163 1.02 2.24 10.51
C SER A 163 1.60 2.07 9.12
N GLN A 164 1.20 1.00 8.45
CA GLN A 164 1.40 0.79 7.01
C GLN A 164 0.80 1.97 6.22
N THR A 165 1.50 2.45 5.18
CA THR A 165 1.07 3.64 4.40
C THR A 165 -0.29 3.51 3.75
N THR A 166 -0.72 2.29 3.42
CA THR A 166 -1.98 2.00 2.73
C THR A 166 -3.09 1.45 3.64
N PHE A 167 -2.90 1.52 4.96
CA PHE A 167 -3.88 1.00 5.92
C PHE A 167 -5.17 1.85 5.95
N SER A 168 -6.27 1.28 6.45
CA SER A 168 -7.53 1.99 6.63
C SER A 168 -7.42 3.02 7.76
N LEU A 169 -7.69 4.29 7.47
CA LEU A 169 -7.68 5.35 8.48
C LEU A 169 -8.72 5.10 9.58
N ALA A 170 -9.90 4.61 9.21
CA ALA A 170 -10.95 4.32 10.19
C ALA A 170 -10.54 3.18 11.15
N LYS A 171 -10.01 2.08 10.61
CA LYS A 171 -9.50 0.96 11.42
C LYS A 171 -8.30 1.36 12.28
N PHE A 172 -7.38 2.19 11.74
CA PHE A 172 -6.26 2.74 12.51
C PHE A 172 -6.74 3.51 13.73
N ASN A 173 -7.66 4.46 13.55
CA ASN A 173 -8.21 5.26 14.65
C ASN A 173 -8.91 4.40 15.70
N GLU A 174 -9.66 3.38 15.27
CA GLU A 174 -10.33 2.45 16.17
C GLU A 174 -9.33 1.64 17.01
N ILE A 175 -8.30 1.07 16.39
CA ILE A 175 -7.24 0.30 17.10
C ILE A 175 -6.50 1.22 18.08
N VAL A 176 -6.11 2.41 17.65
CA VAL A 176 -5.44 3.41 18.51
C VAL A 176 -6.32 3.75 19.72
N GLN A 177 -7.61 3.99 19.52
CA GLN A 177 -8.54 4.30 20.62
C GLN A 177 -8.64 3.15 21.63
N LEU A 178 -8.73 1.90 21.16
CA LEU A 178 -8.80 0.73 22.02
C LEU A 178 -7.50 0.55 22.84
N ILE A 179 -6.34 0.68 22.20
CA ILE A 179 -5.04 0.61 22.89
C ILE A 179 -4.92 1.74 23.93
N SER A 180 -5.24 2.98 23.53
CA SER A 180 -5.15 4.15 24.44
C SER A 180 -6.00 3.96 25.68
N LYS A 181 -7.21 3.41 25.54
CA LYS A 181 -8.12 3.13 26.68
C LYS A 181 -7.56 2.04 27.60
N ASP A 182 -6.96 0.98 27.03
CA ASP A 182 -6.42 -0.11 27.84
C ASP A 182 -5.23 0.33 28.71
N ILE A 183 -4.40 1.24 28.19
CA ILE A 183 -3.19 1.71 28.89
C ILE A 183 -3.41 2.99 29.73
N GLU A 184 -4.62 3.55 29.79
CA GLU A 184 -4.94 4.84 30.44
C GLU A 184 -4.49 4.87 31.92
N ASP A 185 -4.74 3.79 32.65
CA ASP A 185 -4.37 3.66 34.07
C ASP A 185 -2.98 3.03 34.29
N LYS A 186 -2.21 2.84 33.22
CA LYS A 186 -0.88 2.22 33.25
C LYS A 186 0.16 3.29 32.96
N ASN A 187 1.24 3.29 33.73
CA ASN A 187 2.32 4.28 33.55
C ASN A 187 3.11 4.00 32.25
N ILE A 188 2.45 4.15 31.09
CA ILE A 188 3.01 3.96 29.76
C ILE A 188 2.98 5.28 29.01
N ASP A 189 4.16 5.72 28.56
CA ASP A 189 4.32 6.88 27.66
C ASP A 189 3.94 6.48 26.24
N LEU A 190 2.79 6.96 25.75
CA LEU A 190 2.24 6.64 24.42
C LEU A 190 2.54 7.74 23.41
N GLU A 191 3.22 7.37 22.33
CA GLU A 191 3.31 8.19 21.13
C GLU A 191 2.56 7.58 19.96
N ILE A 192 1.78 8.39 19.25
CA ILE A 192 1.03 7.97 18.06
C ILE A 192 1.59 8.68 16.83
N LYS A 193 2.19 7.91 15.92
CA LYS A 193 2.68 8.42 14.64
C LYS A 193 1.80 7.86 13.52
N ASN A 194 0.78 8.62 13.14
CA ASN A 194 -0.01 8.24 11.97
C ASN A 194 0.84 8.35 10.72
N THR A 195 1.30 7.21 10.22
CA THR A 195 2.15 7.09 9.04
C THR A 195 1.37 6.72 7.77
N ILE A 196 0.03 6.70 7.82
CA ILE A 196 -0.82 6.56 6.62
C ILE A 196 -0.50 7.70 5.65
N CYS A 197 -0.22 7.34 4.40
CA CYS A 197 0.17 8.31 3.39
C CYS A 197 -1.00 9.25 3.03
N ASP A 198 -0.73 10.55 2.84
CA ASP A 198 -1.73 11.53 2.40
C ASP A 198 -2.45 11.08 1.11
N ALA A 199 -1.70 10.47 0.18
CA ALA A 199 -2.29 9.94 -1.04
C ALA A 199 -3.31 8.84 -0.77
N THR A 200 -3.11 8.03 0.28
CA THR A 200 -4.07 7.01 0.74
C THR A 200 -5.27 7.67 1.40
N ARG A 201 -5.02 8.58 2.34
CA ARG A 201 -6.08 9.30 3.06
C ARG A 201 -7.02 10.04 2.10
N LEU A 202 -6.47 10.85 1.19
CA LEU A 202 -7.25 11.60 0.21
C LEU A 202 -8.09 10.69 -0.70
N ARG A 203 -7.53 9.54 -1.15
CA ARG A 203 -8.30 8.57 -1.94
C ARG A 203 -9.44 7.95 -1.16
N GLN A 204 -9.22 7.60 0.10
CA GLN A 204 -10.27 7.04 0.96
C GLN A 204 -11.40 8.05 1.21
N GLU A 205 -11.06 9.31 1.50
CA GLU A 205 -12.03 10.41 1.67
C GLU A 205 -12.83 10.65 0.39
N GLU A 206 -12.16 10.78 -0.75
CA GLU A 206 -12.81 11.00 -2.05
C GLU A 206 -13.68 9.82 -2.47
N THR A 207 -13.22 8.58 -2.23
CA THR A 207 -14.02 7.38 -2.51
C THR A 207 -15.30 7.37 -1.68
N LYS A 208 -15.22 7.70 -0.39
CA LYS A 208 -16.39 7.80 0.49
C LYS A 208 -17.38 8.85 0.00
N GLU A 209 -16.88 10.02 -0.38
CA GLU A 209 -17.72 11.11 -0.88
C GLU A 209 -18.37 10.75 -2.24
N LEU A 210 -17.59 10.21 -3.19
CA LEU A 210 -18.08 9.90 -4.52
C LEU A 210 -19.10 8.75 -4.49
N SER A 211 -18.81 7.69 -3.74
CA SER A 211 -19.68 6.52 -3.66
C SER A 211 -21.07 6.83 -3.09
N SER A 212 -21.20 7.89 -2.29
CA SER A 212 -22.52 8.31 -1.77
C SER A 212 -23.36 9.13 -2.77
N LYS A 213 -22.79 9.49 -3.95
CA LYS A 213 -23.42 10.39 -4.93
C LYS A 213 -23.74 9.73 -6.27
N VAL A 214 -23.46 8.42 -6.40
CA VAL A 214 -23.56 7.68 -7.68
C VAL A 214 -24.41 6.42 -7.53
N ASP A 215 -24.93 5.90 -8.65
CA ASP A 215 -25.72 4.67 -8.68
C ASP A 215 -24.84 3.42 -8.68
N VAL A 216 -23.66 3.55 -9.29
CA VAL A 216 -22.63 2.50 -9.39
C VAL A 216 -21.26 3.09 -9.11
N MET A 217 -20.45 2.36 -8.35
CA MET A 217 -19.07 2.71 -8.09
C MET A 217 -18.11 1.68 -8.68
N ILE A 218 -17.25 2.11 -9.60
CA ILE A 218 -16.21 1.28 -10.21
C ILE A 218 -14.87 1.60 -9.56
N ILE A 219 -14.27 0.60 -8.94
CA ILE A 219 -12.91 0.67 -8.41
C ILE A 219 -11.99 -0.09 -9.37
N ILE A 220 -10.97 0.60 -9.91
CA ILE A 220 -10.02 0.03 -10.86
C ILE A 220 -8.68 -0.23 -10.17
N GLY A 221 -8.16 -1.45 -10.28
CA GLY A 221 -6.81 -1.79 -9.81
C GLY A 221 -6.64 -3.22 -9.38
N GLY A 222 -5.40 -3.62 -9.11
CA GLY A 222 -5.04 -5.00 -8.79
C GLY A 222 -5.75 -5.53 -7.54
N ARG A 223 -6.25 -6.77 -7.62
CA ARG A 223 -6.96 -7.45 -6.51
C ARG A 223 -6.06 -7.71 -5.31
N HIS A 224 -4.74 -7.79 -5.52
CA HIS A 224 -3.73 -7.95 -4.46
C HIS A 224 -3.26 -6.59 -3.88
N SER A 225 -3.70 -5.45 -4.45
CA SER A 225 -3.34 -4.13 -3.94
C SER A 225 -4.11 -3.78 -2.67
N SER A 226 -3.39 -3.60 -1.55
CA SER A 226 -3.96 -3.16 -0.27
C SER A 226 -4.77 -1.86 -0.42
N ASN A 227 -4.21 -0.84 -1.10
CA ASN A 227 -4.91 0.40 -1.32
C ASN A 227 -6.21 0.21 -2.13
N THR A 228 -6.17 -0.56 -3.23
CA THR A 228 -7.35 -0.81 -4.07
C THR A 228 -8.47 -1.50 -3.30
N ASN A 229 -8.13 -2.53 -2.52
CA ASN A 229 -9.11 -3.25 -1.70
C ASN A 229 -9.76 -2.35 -0.65
N LYS A 230 -8.98 -1.43 -0.02
CA LYS A 230 -9.54 -0.46 0.93
C LYS A 230 -10.52 0.51 0.27
N LEU A 231 -10.23 0.98 -0.95
CA LEU A 231 -11.18 1.82 -1.70
C LEU A 231 -12.46 1.05 -2.02
N TYR A 232 -12.34 -0.23 -2.39
CA TYR A 232 -13.51 -1.07 -2.66
C TYR A 232 -14.35 -1.33 -1.42
N GLU A 233 -13.74 -1.62 -0.26
CA GLU A 233 -14.43 -1.76 1.03
C GLU A 233 -15.24 -0.48 1.37
N ILE A 234 -14.63 0.70 1.20
CA ILE A 234 -15.27 2.00 1.44
C ILE A 234 -16.42 2.23 0.45
N ALA A 235 -16.18 1.98 -0.83
CA ALA A 235 -17.21 2.14 -1.86
C ALA A 235 -18.42 1.26 -1.56
N LYS A 236 -18.21 -0.02 -1.24
CA LYS A 236 -19.26 -0.99 -0.95
C LYS A 236 -20.12 -0.63 0.28
N THR A 237 -19.52 0.06 1.25
CA THR A 237 -20.25 0.54 2.43
C THR A 237 -21.23 1.69 2.10
N ASN A 238 -20.94 2.49 1.05
CA ASN A 238 -21.71 3.69 0.72
C ASN A 238 -22.51 3.56 -0.59
N CYS A 239 -22.20 2.59 -1.45
CA CYS A 239 -22.87 2.30 -2.72
C CYS A 239 -23.02 0.79 -2.88
N ASN A 240 -24.26 0.27 -2.84
CA ASN A 240 -24.52 -1.17 -2.93
C ASN A 240 -24.01 -1.78 -4.26
N ASN A 241 -24.03 -1.01 -5.34
CA ASN A 241 -23.55 -1.42 -6.66
C ASN A 241 -22.09 -1.06 -6.85
N SER A 242 -21.22 -1.47 -5.94
CA SER A 242 -19.77 -1.28 -6.07
C SER A 242 -19.11 -2.50 -6.66
N ILE A 243 -18.24 -2.29 -7.67
CA ILE A 243 -17.50 -3.33 -8.38
C ILE A 243 -16.00 -3.03 -8.36
N LEU A 244 -15.19 -4.07 -8.24
CA LEU A 244 -13.74 -4.02 -8.35
C LEU A 244 -13.34 -4.75 -9.63
N ILE A 245 -12.58 -4.07 -10.49
CA ILE A 245 -12.08 -4.59 -11.75
C ILE A 245 -10.60 -4.30 -11.94
N GLU A 246 -9.90 -5.18 -12.64
CA GLU A 246 -8.51 -4.94 -13.06
C GLU A 246 -8.45 -4.37 -14.50
N SER A 247 -9.43 -4.73 -15.34
CA SER A 247 -9.52 -4.25 -16.73
C SER A 247 -10.96 -3.91 -17.13
N SER A 248 -11.10 -3.17 -18.24
CA SER A 248 -12.39 -2.82 -18.80
C SER A 248 -13.25 -4.04 -19.25
N ASP A 249 -12.60 -5.15 -19.58
CA ASP A 249 -13.27 -6.36 -20.08
C ASP A 249 -14.07 -7.09 -19.00
N GLU A 250 -13.79 -6.82 -17.73
CA GLU A 250 -14.53 -7.37 -16.59
C GLU A 250 -15.91 -6.69 -16.37
N LEU A 251 -16.19 -5.59 -17.07
CA LEU A 251 -17.45 -4.88 -16.91
C LEU A 251 -18.63 -5.59 -17.62
N ASP A 252 -19.67 -5.91 -16.86
CA ASP A 252 -20.94 -6.31 -17.44
C ASP A 252 -21.66 -5.10 -18.05
N LYS A 253 -21.60 -5.02 -19.39
CA LYS A 253 -22.18 -3.92 -20.16
C LYS A 253 -23.69 -3.79 -19.97
N ASN A 254 -24.41 -4.91 -19.78
CA ASN A 254 -25.86 -4.91 -19.62
C ASN A 254 -26.25 -4.39 -18.23
N GLU A 255 -25.47 -4.73 -17.21
CA GLU A 255 -25.68 -4.23 -15.86
C GLU A 255 -25.39 -2.72 -15.79
N ILE A 256 -24.27 -2.28 -16.33
CA ILE A 256 -23.85 -0.87 -16.34
C ILE A 256 -24.88 0.05 -17.00
N LYS A 257 -25.51 -0.37 -18.10
CA LYS A 257 -26.54 0.42 -18.82
C LYS A 257 -27.78 0.73 -17.97
N LYS A 258 -28.03 0.02 -16.88
CA LYS A 258 -29.16 0.26 -15.98
C LYS A 258 -28.97 1.49 -15.10
N HIS A 259 -27.76 2.03 -15.04
CA HIS A 259 -27.37 3.10 -14.11
C HIS A 259 -27.19 4.43 -14.84
N LYS A 260 -27.57 5.54 -14.16
CA LYS A 260 -27.49 6.90 -14.72
C LYS A 260 -26.22 7.62 -14.34
N LYS A 261 -25.73 7.39 -13.10
CA LYS A 261 -24.53 8.01 -12.56
C LYS A 261 -23.51 6.96 -12.17
N ILE A 262 -22.32 7.05 -12.75
CA ILE A 262 -21.20 6.12 -12.52
C ILE A 262 -20.04 6.87 -11.92
N GLY A 263 -19.58 6.44 -10.75
CA GLY A 263 -18.36 6.90 -10.12
C GLY A 263 -17.19 5.97 -10.45
N ILE A 264 -16.04 6.55 -10.72
CA ILE A 264 -14.79 5.82 -10.98
C ILE A 264 -13.72 6.26 -10.00
N MET A 265 -13.17 5.32 -9.26
CA MET A 265 -11.92 5.49 -8.51
C MET A 265 -10.90 4.45 -8.96
N ALA A 266 -9.63 4.73 -8.71
CA ALA A 266 -8.56 3.80 -9.05
C ALA A 266 -7.49 3.75 -7.97
N GLY A 267 -6.92 2.56 -7.79
CA GLY A 267 -5.84 2.32 -6.85
C GLY A 267 -4.58 3.12 -7.17
N ALA A 268 -3.73 3.30 -6.15
CA ALA A 268 -2.47 4.06 -6.25
C ALA A 268 -1.44 3.46 -7.22
N SER A 269 -1.61 2.19 -7.61
CA SER A 269 -0.79 1.47 -8.59
C SER A 269 -1.49 1.28 -9.95
N THR A 270 -2.64 1.94 -10.19
CA THR A 270 -3.39 1.83 -11.44
C THR A 270 -2.92 2.85 -12.46
N PRO A 271 -2.43 2.44 -13.65
CA PRO A 271 -1.98 3.37 -14.67
C PRO A 271 -3.16 4.13 -15.29
N LYS A 272 -2.87 5.33 -15.80
CA LYS A 272 -3.86 6.22 -16.44
C LYS A 272 -4.57 5.53 -17.62
N LYS A 273 -3.84 4.76 -18.42
CA LYS A 273 -4.37 4.00 -19.56
C LYS A 273 -5.50 3.02 -19.17
N SER A 274 -5.42 2.41 -17.98
CA SER A 274 -6.48 1.51 -17.51
C SER A 274 -7.76 2.27 -17.17
N ILE A 275 -7.63 3.46 -16.58
CA ILE A 275 -8.76 4.34 -16.29
C ILE A 275 -9.40 4.82 -17.60
N GLU A 276 -8.58 5.27 -18.55
CA GLU A 276 -9.02 5.75 -19.87
C GLU A 276 -9.75 4.66 -20.65
N SER A 277 -9.26 3.41 -20.63
CA SER A 277 -9.91 2.26 -21.27
C SER A 277 -11.32 2.00 -20.70
N VAL A 278 -11.48 2.06 -19.39
CA VAL A 278 -12.79 1.93 -18.73
C VAL A 278 -13.73 3.08 -19.15
N VAL A 279 -13.25 4.32 -19.13
CA VAL A 279 -14.03 5.50 -19.52
C VAL A 279 -14.47 5.43 -20.98
N GLU A 280 -13.57 5.02 -21.88
CA GLU A 280 -13.90 4.85 -23.32
C GLU A 280 -14.96 3.78 -23.53
N MET A 281 -14.86 2.66 -22.81
CA MET A 281 -15.88 1.62 -22.89
C MET A 281 -17.23 2.15 -22.40
N LEU A 282 -17.27 2.85 -21.25
CA LEU A 282 -18.51 3.42 -20.72
C LEU A 282 -19.14 4.44 -21.68
N LYS A 283 -18.34 5.29 -22.35
CA LYS A 283 -18.82 6.24 -23.36
C LYS A 283 -19.46 5.56 -24.57
N LYS A 284 -18.99 4.36 -24.94
CA LYS A 284 -19.60 3.58 -26.05
C LYS A 284 -20.93 2.95 -25.62
N LEU A 285 -21.27 2.94 -24.33
CA LEU A 285 -22.55 2.42 -23.84
C LEU A 285 -23.61 3.52 -23.66
N CYS A 286 -23.21 4.81 -23.77
CA CYS A 286 -24.10 5.96 -23.78
C CYS A 286 -24.71 6.14 -25.16
#